data_77b7e657c53126e070f9dce321f4a559
#
_entry.id   77b7e657c53126e070f9dce321f4a559
#
_cell.length_a   1.000
_cell.length_b   1.000
_cell.length_c   1.000
_cell.angle_alpha   90.00
_cell.angle_beta   90.00
_cell.angle_gamma   90.00
#
_symmetry.space_group_name_H-M   'P 1'
#
loop_
_entity.id
_entity.type
_entity.pdbx_description
1 polymer ?
#
loop_
_entity_poly.entity_id
_entity_poly.type
_entity_poly.pdbx_seq_one_letter_code
_entity_poly.pdbx_strand_id
1 'polypeptide(L)'
;MVTAIILINALRERINGVAQELSGIPGISEVFSVSGRYDLVVVARVRDNDELAELVTNRMAGVEGITASETMLAFRAFSKHDLEGMFAVGFED
;
A
#
# COMPACT_ATOMS: atom_id res chain seq x y z
N MET A 1 6.34 -1.22 -12.67
CA MET A 1 5.57 -1.44 -11.44
C MET A 1 5.39 -0.13 -10.70
N VAL A 2 4.21 0.07 -10.16
CA VAL A 2 3.86 1.29 -9.42
C VAL A 2 3.67 0.92 -7.96
N THR A 3 4.30 1.68 -7.05
CA THR A 3 4.15 1.50 -5.61
C THR A 3 3.43 2.70 -5.03
N ALA A 4 2.42 2.45 -4.22
CA ALA A 4 1.69 3.50 -3.52
C ALA A 4 1.64 3.18 -2.03
N ILE A 5 1.67 4.24 -1.22
CA ILE A 5 1.48 4.18 0.22
C ILE A 5 0.14 4.83 0.51
N ILE A 6 -0.75 4.09 1.13
CA ILE A 6 -2.10 4.56 1.37
C ILE A 6 -2.32 4.64 2.87
N LEU A 7 -2.60 5.82 3.36
CA LEU A 7 -2.83 6.10 4.77
C LEU A 7 -4.33 6.09 5.01
N ILE A 8 -4.77 5.31 6.00
CA ILE A 8 -6.20 5.05 6.19
C ILE A 8 -6.60 5.31 7.62
N ASN A 9 -7.72 6.01 7.77
CA ASN A 9 -8.45 6.08 9.03
C ASN A 9 -9.70 5.22 8.91
N ALA A 10 -10.03 4.52 9.97
CA ALA A 10 -11.18 3.62 10.02
C ALA A 10 -11.93 3.81 11.33
N LEU A 11 -13.20 3.39 11.32
CA LEU A 11 -13.96 3.33 12.56
C LEU A 11 -13.22 2.45 13.55
N ARG A 12 -13.16 2.87 14.81
CA ARG A 12 -12.36 2.21 15.83
C ARG A 12 -12.66 0.72 15.93
N GLU A 13 -13.94 0.37 15.91
CA GLU A 13 -14.36 -1.03 16.02
C GLU A 13 -14.14 -1.84 14.75
N ARG A 14 -13.77 -1.17 13.65
CA ARG A 14 -13.56 -1.83 12.36
C ARG A 14 -12.10 -1.93 11.96
N ILE A 15 -11.17 -1.35 12.73
CA ILE A 15 -9.76 -1.27 12.32
C ILE A 15 -9.21 -2.64 11.92
N ASN A 16 -9.37 -3.65 12.78
CA ASN A 16 -8.84 -4.99 12.48
C ASN A 16 -9.57 -5.63 11.29
N GLY A 17 -10.88 -5.49 11.22
CA GLY A 17 -11.66 -6.02 10.11
C GLY A 17 -11.28 -5.40 8.78
N VAL A 18 -11.11 -4.06 8.76
CA VAL A 18 -10.66 -3.34 7.58
C VAL A 18 -9.27 -3.82 7.15
N ALA A 19 -8.35 -3.95 8.11
CA ALA A 19 -6.99 -4.42 7.82
C ALA A 19 -7.01 -5.81 7.19
N GLN A 20 -7.82 -6.71 7.71
CA GLN A 20 -7.94 -8.07 7.19
C GLN A 20 -8.53 -8.08 5.78
N GLU A 21 -9.58 -7.31 5.54
CA GLU A 21 -10.17 -7.22 4.21
C GLU A 21 -9.18 -6.64 3.20
N LEU A 22 -8.49 -5.56 3.57
CA LEU A 22 -7.53 -4.93 2.68
C LEU A 22 -6.40 -5.89 2.32
N SER A 23 -5.91 -6.65 3.28
CA SER A 23 -4.80 -7.58 3.04
C SER A 23 -5.12 -8.66 2.04
N GLY A 24 -6.40 -8.94 1.81
CA GLY A 24 -6.85 -9.93 0.82
C GLY A 24 -7.08 -9.37 -0.58
N ILE A 25 -6.94 -8.06 -0.76
CA ILE A 25 -7.19 -7.45 -2.06
C ILE A 25 -5.94 -7.58 -2.95
N PRO A 26 -6.09 -8.11 -4.19
CA PRO A 26 -4.97 -8.14 -5.12
C PRO A 26 -4.40 -6.75 -5.38
N GLY A 27 -3.08 -6.64 -5.36
CA GLY A 27 -2.39 -5.37 -5.50
C GLY A 27 -1.93 -4.78 -4.17
N ILE A 28 -2.49 -5.22 -3.06
CA ILE A 28 -2.04 -4.81 -1.74
C ILE A 28 -1.01 -5.82 -1.25
N SER A 29 0.20 -5.31 -0.98
CA SER A 29 1.32 -6.15 -0.53
C SER A 29 1.31 -6.34 0.98
N GLU A 30 1.06 -5.27 1.72
CA GLU A 30 1.12 -5.30 3.17
C GLU A 30 0.18 -4.26 3.75
N VAL A 31 -0.34 -4.54 4.94
CA VAL A 31 -1.15 -3.60 5.71
C VAL A 31 -0.59 -3.56 7.11
N PHE A 32 -0.26 -2.37 7.58
CA PHE A 32 0.27 -2.17 8.93
C PHE A 32 -0.75 -1.41 9.77
N SER A 33 -0.94 -1.88 11.00
CA SER A 33 -1.64 -1.11 12.02
C SER A 33 -0.61 -0.20 12.67
N VAL A 34 -0.90 1.08 12.75
CA VAL A 34 0.07 2.07 13.21
C VAL A 34 -0.52 2.98 14.27
N SER A 35 0.35 3.65 15.01
CA SER A 35 -0.04 4.71 15.93
C SER A 35 0.10 6.06 15.24
N GLY A 36 -0.55 7.07 15.77
CA GLY A 36 -0.44 8.42 15.26
C GLY A 36 -1.73 8.88 14.60
N ARG A 37 -1.56 9.66 13.56
CA ARG A 37 -2.68 10.33 12.90
C ARG A 37 -3.56 9.38 12.09
N TYR A 38 -2.99 8.30 11.63
CA TYR A 38 -3.68 7.29 10.82
C TYR A 38 -3.74 5.98 11.56
N ASP A 39 -4.72 5.16 11.22
CA ASP A 39 -4.92 3.86 11.85
C ASP A 39 -4.19 2.74 11.12
N LEU A 40 -4.14 2.82 9.79
CA LEU A 40 -3.54 1.80 8.95
C LEU A 40 -2.67 2.44 7.87
N VAL A 41 -1.61 1.74 7.52
CA VAL A 41 -0.76 2.09 6.38
C VAL A 41 -0.75 0.90 5.44
N VAL A 42 -1.13 1.14 4.20
CA VAL A 42 -1.19 0.12 3.16
C VAL A 42 -0.07 0.34 2.16
N VAL A 43 0.63 -0.73 1.84
CA VAL A 43 1.61 -0.71 0.75
C VAL A 43 1.00 -1.46 -0.42
N ALA A 44 0.79 -0.76 -1.52
CA ALA A 44 0.24 -1.32 -2.75
C ALA A 44 1.30 -1.37 -3.83
N ARG A 45 1.35 -2.48 -4.56
CA ARG A 45 2.25 -2.64 -5.70
C ARG A 45 1.43 -3.19 -6.86
N VAL A 46 1.33 -2.38 -7.90
CA VAL A 46 0.49 -2.68 -9.06
C VAL A 46 1.31 -2.45 -10.34
N ARG A 47 0.79 -2.93 -11.47
CA ARG A 47 1.53 -2.87 -12.73
C ARG A 47 1.62 -1.47 -13.31
N ASP A 48 0.54 -0.71 -13.19
CA ASP A 48 0.43 0.61 -13.83
C ASP A 48 -0.57 1.49 -13.07
N ASN A 49 -0.71 2.71 -13.53
CA ASN A 49 -1.60 3.68 -12.89
C ASN A 49 -3.08 3.31 -13.03
N ASP A 50 -3.47 2.65 -14.10
CA ASP A 50 -4.86 2.21 -14.27
C ASP A 50 -5.22 1.17 -13.21
N GLU A 51 -4.32 0.25 -12.92
CA GLU A 51 -4.52 -0.74 -11.88
C GLU A 51 -4.57 -0.08 -10.50
N LEU A 52 -3.76 0.94 -10.28
CA LEU A 52 -3.81 1.69 -9.02
C LEU A 52 -5.16 2.41 -8.87
N ALA A 53 -5.64 3.03 -9.93
CA ALA A 53 -6.94 3.69 -9.91
C ALA A 53 -8.06 2.69 -9.59
N GLU A 54 -8.04 1.53 -10.23
CA GLU A 54 -9.01 0.46 -9.96
C GLU A 54 -8.96 0.02 -8.50
N LEU A 55 -7.77 -0.15 -7.96
CA LEU A 55 -7.58 -0.54 -6.56
C LEU A 55 -8.20 0.48 -5.61
N VAL A 56 -7.84 1.75 -5.77
CA VAL A 56 -8.25 2.81 -4.83
C VAL A 56 -9.72 3.17 -4.99
N THR A 57 -10.20 3.32 -6.22
CA THR A 57 -11.53 3.85 -6.46
C THR A 57 -12.63 2.79 -6.44
N ASN A 58 -12.29 1.52 -6.68
CA ASN A 58 -13.29 0.46 -6.70
C ASN A 58 -13.09 -0.57 -5.60
N ARG A 59 -11.92 -1.22 -5.56
CA ARG A 59 -11.70 -2.32 -4.61
C ARG A 59 -11.68 -1.85 -3.17
N MET A 60 -10.91 -0.81 -2.89
CA MET A 60 -10.84 -0.27 -1.52
C MET A 60 -12.13 0.45 -1.13
N ALA A 61 -12.78 1.08 -2.09
CA ALA A 61 -14.04 1.79 -1.82
C ALA A 61 -15.14 0.85 -1.34
N GLY A 62 -15.06 -0.45 -1.65
CA GLY A 62 -16.02 -1.44 -1.19
C GLY A 62 -15.80 -1.91 0.24
N VAL A 63 -14.71 -1.52 0.89
CA VAL A 63 -14.42 -1.93 2.26
C VAL A 63 -15.12 -0.99 3.23
N GLU A 64 -16.06 -1.55 4.01
CA GLU A 64 -16.80 -0.75 4.99
C GLU A 64 -15.95 -0.43 6.20
N GLY A 65 -16.10 0.77 6.73
CA GLY A 65 -15.42 1.21 7.93
C GLY A 65 -14.27 2.18 7.68
N ILE A 66 -13.85 2.36 6.44
CA ILE A 66 -12.85 3.37 6.10
C ILE A 66 -13.53 4.75 6.16
N THR A 67 -12.98 5.64 6.97
CA THR A 67 -13.52 7.00 7.13
C THR A 67 -12.76 8.03 6.32
N ALA A 68 -11.48 7.80 6.08
CA ALA A 68 -10.65 8.68 5.27
C ALA A 68 -9.46 7.92 4.73
N SER A 69 -8.98 8.34 3.58
CA SER A 69 -7.77 7.76 3.01
C SER A 69 -6.97 8.82 2.26
N GLU A 70 -5.67 8.63 2.24
CA GLU A 70 -4.75 9.47 1.50
C GLU A 70 -3.78 8.57 0.76
N THR A 71 -3.74 8.68 -0.56
CA THR A 71 -2.86 7.88 -1.39
C THR A 71 -1.64 8.68 -1.78
N MET A 72 -0.47 8.14 -1.49
CA MET A 72 0.80 8.74 -1.90
C MET A 72 1.45 7.82 -2.92
N LEU A 73 1.78 8.39 -4.07
CA LEU A 73 2.51 7.65 -5.09
C LEU A 73 4.00 7.71 -4.77
N ALA A 74 4.64 6.55 -4.66
CA ALA A 74 6.07 6.49 -4.41
C ALA A 74 6.83 6.74 -5.71
N PHE A 75 7.73 7.71 -5.69
CA PHE A 75 8.57 7.97 -6.85
C PHE A 75 9.70 6.95 -6.97
N ARG A 76 10.34 6.63 -5.86
CA ARG A 76 11.45 5.69 -5.81
C ARG A 76 11.51 4.99 -4.47
N ALA A 77 12.00 3.77 -4.49
CA ALA A 77 12.32 3.04 -3.28
C ALA A 77 13.83 3.01 -3.10
N PHE A 78 14.27 3.31 -1.90
CA PHE A 78 15.68 3.21 -1.53
C PHE A 78 15.77 2.21 -0.39
N SER A 79 16.47 1.13 -0.62
CA SER A 79 16.71 0.13 0.41
C SER A 79 18.10 -0.45 0.24
N LYS A 80 18.66 -0.93 1.32
CA LYS A 80 19.97 -1.57 1.27
C LYS A 80 19.96 -2.78 0.35
N HIS A 81 18.89 -3.56 0.40
CA HIS A 81 18.75 -4.76 -0.43
C HIS A 81 18.69 -4.40 -1.92
N ASP A 82 17.91 -3.38 -2.27
CA ASP A 82 17.79 -2.95 -3.66
C ASP A 82 19.08 -2.39 -4.18
N LEU A 83 19.79 -1.60 -3.36
CA LEU A 83 21.08 -1.06 -3.74
C LEU A 83 22.11 -2.17 -3.96
N GLU A 84 22.17 -3.16 -3.07
CA GLU A 84 23.04 -4.31 -3.22
C GLU A 84 22.72 -5.08 -4.49
N GLY A 85 21.44 -5.28 -4.77
CA GLY A 85 21.00 -5.94 -5.99
C GLY A 85 21.40 -5.18 -7.24
N MET A 86 21.28 -3.86 -7.24
CA MET A 86 21.71 -3.02 -8.35
C MET A 86 23.21 -3.10 -8.57
N PHE A 87 23.99 -3.05 -7.51
CA PHE A 87 25.44 -3.18 -7.62
C PHE A 87 25.86 -4.55 -8.10
N ALA A 88 25.21 -5.60 -7.59
CA ALA A 88 25.49 -6.96 -8.02
C ALA A 88 25.26 -7.11 -9.52
N VAL A 89 24.15 -6.62 -10.03
CA VAL A 89 23.84 -6.66 -11.46
C VAL A 89 24.88 -5.86 -12.25
N GLY A 90 25.24 -4.68 -11.75
CA GLY A 90 26.22 -3.83 -12.44
C GLY A 90 27.61 -4.41 -12.46
N PHE A 91 28.02 -5.15 -11.44
CA PHE A 91 29.37 -5.70 -11.33
C PHE A 91 29.47 -7.11 -11.90
N GLU A 92 28.42 -7.87 -11.90
CA GLU A 92 28.42 -9.22 -12.44
C GLU A 92 28.28 -9.25 -13.95
N ASP A 93 27.71 -8.23 -14.50
CA ASP A 93 27.57 -8.07 -15.93
C ASP A 93 28.82 -7.45 -16.55
#